data_0fa9705289dbbb185e4878ab9e40aa8b
#
_entry.id   0fa9705289dbbb185e4878ab9e40aa8b
#
_cell.length_a   1.000
_cell.length_b   1.000
_cell.length_c   1.000
_cell.angle_alpha   90.00
_cell.angle_beta   90.00
_cell.angle_gamma   90.00
#
_symmetry.space_group_name_H-M   'P 1'
#
loop_
_entity.id
_entity.type
_entity.pdbx_description
1 polymer ?
#
loop_
_entity_poly.entity_id
_entity_poly.type
_entity_poly.pdbx_seq_one_letter_code
_entity_poly.pdbx_strand_id
1 'polypeptide(L)'
;MFFGEIAALVVAICWTLSALFFEKAGRKIGSLSVNIIRLVWAFVLLGITLLITKQTFFPTDATGYQWFWLGLSGVVGLFLGDLFLFKSYLIIGSRTATLVMSSVPVITATIGWFFLDEILSLKSIIAILVSLSGIVIAIADRRLKIRVPAKGLLLAFGGAMGQAIGLILSKKGIGDYDPISATQIRILFGLICFIIMITALRRWPKVKEAFKDRSGIRAVSIGSF
;
A
#
# COMPACT_ATOMS: atom_id res chain seq x y z
N MET A 1 17.39 -0.65 22.09
CA MET A 1 16.37 0.40 22.03
C MET A 1 16.28 1.03 20.65
N PHE A 2 17.37 1.31 19.96
CA PHE A 2 17.39 1.93 18.61
C PHE A 2 17.12 1.01 17.42
N PHE A 3 17.02 -0.30 17.59
CA PHE A 3 16.91 -1.24 16.48
C PHE A 3 15.58 -1.07 15.69
N GLY A 4 14.46 -0.86 16.39
CA GLY A 4 13.16 -0.62 15.76
C GLY A 4 13.11 0.70 15.00
N GLU A 5 13.74 1.74 15.52
CA GLU A 5 13.80 3.07 14.90
C GLU A 5 14.64 3.05 13.61
N ILE A 6 15.79 2.34 13.65
CA ILE A 6 16.63 2.13 12.47
C ILE A 6 15.87 1.32 11.42
N ALA A 7 15.19 0.24 11.82
CA ALA A 7 14.36 -0.55 10.91
C ALA A 7 13.24 0.30 10.26
N ALA A 8 12.57 1.15 11.03
CA ALA A 8 11.55 2.05 10.51
C ALA A 8 12.11 3.05 9.49
N LEU A 9 13.31 3.59 9.75
CA LEU A 9 13.98 4.50 8.81
C LEU A 9 14.34 3.79 7.50
N VAL A 10 14.88 2.57 7.57
CA VAL A 10 15.20 1.75 6.40
C VAL A 10 13.94 1.47 5.58
N VAL A 11 12.84 1.08 6.23
CA VAL A 11 11.54 0.86 5.56
C VAL A 11 11.05 2.12 4.88
N ALA A 12 11.16 3.29 5.50
CA ALA A 12 10.75 4.57 4.90
C ALA A 12 11.57 4.92 3.65
N ILE A 13 12.88 4.67 3.67
CA ILE A 13 13.77 4.85 2.51
C ILE A 13 13.37 3.87 1.39
N CYS A 14 13.23 2.59 1.70
CA CYS A 14 12.83 1.57 0.73
C CYS A 14 11.48 1.90 0.09
N TRP A 15 10.48 2.31 0.88
CA TRP A 15 9.18 2.69 0.36
C TRP A 15 9.25 3.90 -0.58
N THR A 16 10.04 4.92 -0.21
CA THR A 16 10.21 6.10 -1.04
C THR A 16 10.84 5.75 -2.39
N LEU A 17 11.89 4.92 -2.39
CA LEU A 17 12.53 4.43 -3.61
C LEU A 17 11.55 3.61 -4.45
N SER A 18 10.83 2.68 -3.84
CA SER A 18 9.80 1.87 -4.51
C SER A 18 8.75 2.75 -5.19
N ALA A 19 8.25 3.80 -4.51
CA ALA A 19 7.26 4.72 -5.08
C ALA A 19 7.77 5.43 -6.35
N LEU A 20 9.04 5.84 -6.37
CA LEU A 20 9.68 6.44 -7.56
C LEU A 20 9.75 5.46 -8.73
N PHE A 21 10.17 4.21 -8.45
CA PHE A 21 10.24 3.16 -9.46
C PHE A 21 8.86 2.77 -9.98
N PHE A 22 7.85 2.68 -9.11
CA PHE A 22 6.48 2.38 -9.49
C PHE A 22 5.84 3.52 -10.31
N GLU A 23 6.13 4.79 -10.00
CA GLU A 23 5.71 5.90 -10.86
C GLU A 23 6.33 5.78 -12.25
N LYS A 24 7.66 5.58 -12.32
CA LYS A 24 8.38 5.41 -13.59
C LYS A 24 7.83 4.23 -14.41
N ALA A 25 7.58 3.10 -13.76
CA ALA A 25 6.95 1.95 -14.39
C ALA A 25 5.53 2.26 -14.85
N GLY A 26 4.71 2.88 -13.99
CA GLY A 26 3.32 3.21 -14.27
C GLY A 26 3.14 4.14 -15.47
N ARG A 27 4.07 5.07 -15.66
CA ARG A 27 4.08 5.95 -16.85
C ARG A 27 4.34 5.18 -18.16
N LYS A 28 5.01 4.03 -18.11
CA LYS A 28 5.35 3.18 -19.27
C LYS A 28 4.31 2.10 -19.53
N ILE A 29 3.98 1.33 -18.50
CA ILE A 29 3.17 0.11 -18.63
C ILE A 29 1.76 0.23 -18.01
N GLY A 30 1.45 1.41 -17.46
CA GLY A 30 0.15 1.70 -16.81
C GLY A 30 0.04 1.18 -15.38
N SER A 31 -0.75 1.89 -14.55
CA SER A 31 -0.90 1.59 -13.12
C SER A 31 -1.44 0.18 -12.83
N LEU A 32 -2.34 -0.35 -13.65
CA LEU A 32 -2.89 -1.69 -13.46
C LEU A 32 -1.86 -2.78 -13.66
N SER A 33 -1.02 -2.66 -14.72
CA SER A 33 0.05 -3.61 -14.97
C SER A 33 1.10 -3.60 -13.86
N VAL A 34 1.44 -2.41 -13.34
CA VAL A 34 2.35 -2.29 -12.20
C VAL A 34 1.79 -3.00 -10.98
N ASN A 35 0.50 -2.77 -10.63
CA ASN A 35 -0.11 -3.38 -9.46
C ASN A 35 -0.11 -4.90 -9.51
N ILE A 36 -0.53 -5.50 -10.63
CA ILE A 36 -0.57 -6.97 -10.72
C ILE A 36 0.84 -7.57 -10.70
N ILE A 37 1.81 -6.99 -11.42
CA ILE A 37 3.17 -7.50 -11.47
C ILE A 37 3.84 -7.40 -10.09
N ARG A 38 3.68 -6.27 -9.39
CA ARG A 38 4.18 -6.07 -8.04
C ARG A 38 3.62 -7.09 -7.05
N LEU A 39 2.30 -7.32 -7.09
CA LEU A 39 1.66 -8.29 -6.20
C LEU A 39 2.08 -9.73 -6.51
N VAL A 40 2.31 -10.07 -7.78
CA VAL A 40 2.88 -11.38 -8.16
C VAL A 40 4.29 -11.54 -7.59
N TRP A 41 5.16 -10.52 -7.74
CA TRP A 41 6.49 -10.54 -7.12
C TRP A 41 6.41 -10.71 -5.60
N ALA A 42 5.58 -9.90 -4.93
CA ALA A 42 5.41 -9.98 -3.48
C ALA A 42 4.88 -11.36 -3.05
N PHE A 43 3.92 -11.94 -3.77
CA PHE A 43 3.38 -13.26 -3.49
C PHE A 43 4.45 -14.37 -3.59
N VAL A 44 5.25 -14.33 -4.65
CA VAL A 44 6.32 -15.31 -4.86
C VAL A 44 7.42 -15.16 -3.82
N LEU A 45 7.89 -13.94 -3.55
CA LEU A 45 8.97 -13.69 -2.60
C LEU A 45 8.57 -14.08 -1.17
N LEU A 46 7.36 -13.69 -0.73
CA LEU A 46 6.88 -14.10 0.59
C LEU A 46 6.61 -15.61 0.67
N GLY A 47 6.11 -16.21 -0.42
CA GLY A 47 5.97 -17.67 -0.49
C GLY A 47 7.31 -18.40 -0.35
N ILE A 48 8.36 -17.91 -1.01
CA ILE A 48 9.73 -18.43 -0.83
C ILE A 48 10.21 -18.23 0.60
N THR A 49 9.96 -17.06 1.19
CA THR A 49 10.32 -16.78 2.60
C THR A 49 9.61 -17.74 3.55
N LEU A 50 8.32 -17.99 3.35
CA LEU A 50 7.56 -18.98 4.14
C LEU A 50 8.09 -20.41 3.93
N LEU A 51 8.46 -20.76 2.71
CA LEU A 51 9.05 -22.07 2.41
C LEU A 51 10.36 -22.28 3.18
N ILE A 52 11.19 -21.25 3.27
CA ILE A 52 12.46 -21.31 4.00
C ILE A 52 12.24 -21.33 5.53
N THR A 53 11.31 -20.52 6.04
CA THR A 53 11.12 -20.34 7.49
C THR A 53 10.18 -21.36 8.11
N LYS A 54 9.14 -21.78 7.38
CA LYS A 54 8.07 -22.65 7.86
C LYS A 54 7.91 -23.95 7.06
N GLN A 55 8.73 -24.17 6.04
CA GLN A 55 8.64 -25.31 5.12
C GLN A 55 7.29 -25.42 4.38
N THR A 56 6.52 -24.33 4.32
CA THR A 56 5.24 -24.26 3.63
C THR A 56 5.20 -23.02 2.75
N PHE A 57 4.81 -23.17 1.48
CA PHE A 57 4.66 -22.01 0.58
C PHE A 57 3.37 -21.22 0.88
N PHE A 58 2.40 -21.85 1.51
CA PHE A 58 1.07 -21.31 1.75
C PHE A 58 0.73 -21.37 3.24
N PRO A 59 0.08 -20.34 3.81
CA PRO A 59 -0.30 -20.29 5.22
C PRO A 59 -1.55 -21.15 5.50
N THR A 60 -1.39 -22.47 5.44
CA THR A 60 -2.47 -23.45 5.65
C THR A 60 -2.92 -23.58 7.09
N ASP A 61 -2.13 -23.06 8.02
CA ASP A 61 -2.35 -23.06 9.48
C ASP A 61 -3.29 -21.94 9.95
N ALA A 62 -3.69 -21.02 9.06
CA ALA A 62 -4.57 -19.91 9.38
C ALA A 62 -6.01 -20.38 9.63
N THR A 63 -6.64 -19.82 10.67
CA THR A 63 -8.05 -20.06 11.00
C THR A 63 -8.99 -19.35 10.01
N GLY A 64 -10.26 -19.77 9.93
CA GLY A 64 -11.28 -19.10 9.11
C GLY A 64 -11.47 -17.62 9.47
N TYR A 65 -11.32 -17.27 10.75
CA TYR A 65 -11.35 -15.89 11.22
C TYR A 65 -10.21 -15.06 10.62
N GLN A 66 -8.98 -15.57 10.62
CA GLN A 66 -7.80 -14.94 10.03
C GLN A 66 -7.96 -14.78 8.52
N TRP A 67 -8.40 -15.84 7.82
CA TRP A 67 -8.68 -15.78 6.39
C TRP A 67 -9.67 -14.69 6.03
N PHE A 68 -10.76 -14.54 6.80
CA PHE A 68 -11.77 -13.52 6.54
C PHE A 68 -11.23 -12.10 6.73
N TRP A 69 -10.66 -11.79 7.92
CA TRP A 69 -10.22 -10.43 8.22
C TRP A 69 -8.99 -10.00 7.44
N LEU A 70 -8.01 -10.90 7.27
CA LEU A 70 -6.82 -10.62 6.48
C LEU A 70 -7.15 -10.54 4.99
N GLY A 71 -8.05 -11.39 4.49
CA GLY A 71 -8.56 -11.31 3.13
C GLY A 71 -9.26 -9.98 2.87
N LEU A 72 -10.18 -9.56 3.74
CA LEU A 72 -10.86 -8.27 3.65
C LEU A 72 -9.85 -7.10 3.71
N SER A 73 -8.83 -7.19 4.57
CA SER A 73 -7.72 -6.25 4.62
C SER A 73 -6.97 -6.15 3.29
N GLY A 74 -6.73 -7.29 2.62
CA GLY A 74 -6.10 -7.34 1.30
C GLY A 74 -6.95 -6.67 0.23
N VAL A 75 -8.26 -6.92 0.24
CA VAL A 75 -9.21 -6.28 -0.69
C VAL A 75 -9.24 -4.75 -0.49
N VAL A 76 -9.36 -4.27 0.74
CA VAL A 76 -9.49 -2.84 1.01
C VAL A 76 -8.15 -2.12 0.87
N GLY A 77 -7.07 -2.64 1.46
CA GLY A 77 -5.75 -2.00 1.47
C GLY A 77 -5.01 -2.19 0.15
N LEU A 78 -4.78 -3.45 -0.25
CA LEU A 78 -3.88 -3.78 -1.36
C LEU A 78 -4.57 -3.74 -2.74
N PHE A 79 -5.90 -3.92 -2.82
CA PHE A 79 -6.60 -3.76 -4.09
C PHE A 79 -7.16 -2.35 -4.23
N LEU A 80 -8.11 -1.92 -3.40
CA LEU A 80 -8.74 -0.60 -3.54
C LEU A 80 -7.76 0.54 -3.23
N GLY A 81 -7.01 0.44 -2.13
CA GLY A 81 -6.04 1.45 -1.73
C GLY A 81 -4.96 1.67 -2.78
N ASP A 82 -4.36 0.59 -3.28
CA ASP A 82 -3.32 0.68 -4.30
C ASP A 82 -3.85 1.07 -5.67
N LEU A 83 -5.08 0.68 -6.02
CA LEU A 83 -5.72 1.12 -7.24
C LEU A 83 -5.81 2.65 -7.30
N PHE A 84 -6.19 3.28 -6.21
CA PHE A 84 -6.26 4.74 -6.10
C PHE A 84 -4.87 5.37 -6.03
N LEU A 85 -3.98 4.82 -5.21
CA LEU A 85 -2.63 5.34 -5.01
C LEU A 85 -1.83 5.34 -6.31
N PHE A 86 -1.75 4.21 -7.00
CA PHE A 86 -0.97 4.11 -8.24
C PHE A 86 -1.57 4.93 -9.39
N LYS A 87 -2.88 5.17 -9.36
CA LYS A 87 -3.51 6.10 -10.29
C LYS A 87 -3.16 7.54 -9.95
N SER A 88 -3.04 7.88 -8.66
CA SER A 88 -2.59 9.21 -8.22
C SER A 88 -1.14 9.49 -8.63
N TYR A 89 -0.24 8.50 -8.57
CA TYR A 89 1.15 8.64 -9.03
C TYR A 89 1.25 9.16 -10.46
N LEU A 90 0.33 8.75 -11.34
CA LEU A 90 0.33 9.18 -12.73
C LEU A 90 -0.20 10.61 -12.93
N ILE A 91 -0.94 11.16 -11.96
CA ILE A 91 -1.58 12.48 -12.05
C ILE A 91 -0.78 13.54 -11.30
N ILE A 92 -0.35 13.26 -10.06
CA ILE A 92 0.32 14.25 -9.19
C ILE A 92 1.77 13.87 -8.84
N GLY A 93 2.25 12.75 -9.39
CA GLY A 93 3.58 12.21 -9.10
C GLY A 93 3.67 11.48 -7.75
N SER A 94 4.65 10.58 -7.63
CA SER A 94 4.86 9.80 -6.42
C SER A 94 5.22 10.68 -5.22
N ARG A 95 6.02 11.74 -5.43
CA ARG A 95 6.42 12.67 -4.35
C ARG A 95 5.21 13.26 -3.62
N THR A 96 4.26 13.83 -4.36
CA THR A 96 3.06 14.44 -3.76
C THR A 96 2.11 13.38 -3.19
N ALA A 97 1.93 12.26 -3.90
CA ALA A 97 1.06 11.19 -3.43
C ALA A 97 1.59 10.52 -2.16
N THR A 98 2.90 10.30 -2.02
CA THR A 98 3.49 9.75 -0.79
C THR A 98 3.42 10.73 0.39
N LEU A 99 3.47 12.04 0.14
CA LEU A 99 3.19 13.05 1.17
C LEU A 99 1.74 12.90 1.70
N VAL A 100 0.75 12.72 0.81
CA VAL A 100 -0.63 12.45 1.24
C VAL A 100 -0.71 11.10 1.98
N MET A 101 0.01 10.07 1.54
CA MET A 101 0.08 8.78 2.24
C MET A 101 0.66 8.89 3.66
N SER A 102 1.46 9.91 3.97
CA SER A 102 1.93 10.17 5.34
C SER A 102 0.79 10.48 6.31
N SER A 103 -0.44 10.72 5.83
CA SER A 103 -1.64 10.84 6.67
C SER A 103 -2.20 9.48 7.14
N VAL A 104 -1.73 8.35 6.61
CA VAL A 104 -2.22 7.01 6.99
C VAL A 104 -2.18 6.77 8.49
N PRO A 105 -1.08 7.04 9.24
CA PRO A 105 -1.05 6.86 10.68
C PRO A 105 -2.09 7.72 11.41
N VAL A 106 -2.31 8.95 10.92
CA VAL A 106 -3.31 9.87 11.46
C VAL A 106 -4.73 9.31 11.27
N ILE A 107 -5.04 8.86 10.05
CA ILE A 107 -6.34 8.25 9.72
C ILE A 107 -6.55 6.98 10.55
N THR A 108 -5.52 6.13 10.65
CA THR A 108 -5.57 4.88 11.44
C THR A 108 -5.82 5.17 12.91
N ALA A 109 -5.12 6.15 13.50
CA ALA A 109 -5.33 6.55 14.89
C ALA A 109 -6.74 7.11 15.13
N THR A 110 -7.25 7.92 14.20
CA THR A 110 -8.60 8.49 14.28
C THR A 110 -9.67 7.39 14.21
N ILE A 111 -9.52 6.43 13.30
CA ILE A 111 -10.46 5.30 13.19
C ILE A 111 -10.34 4.39 14.42
N GLY A 112 -9.12 4.15 14.92
CA GLY A 112 -8.88 3.38 16.14
C GLY A 112 -9.58 4.00 17.37
N TRP A 113 -9.52 5.32 17.48
CA TRP A 113 -10.23 6.05 18.53
C TRP A 113 -11.75 5.89 18.45
N PHE A 114 -12.35 6.04 17.24
CA PHE A 114 -13.81 5.97 17.08
C PHE A 114 -14.38 4.55 17.10
N PHE A 115 -13.63 3.53 16.64
CA PHE A 115 -14.17 2.20 16.41
C PHE A 115 -13.53 1.09 17.26
N LEU A 116 -12.39 1.37 17.91
CA LEU A 116 -11.68 0.41 18.75
C LEU A 116 -11.55 0.87 20.20
N ASP A 117 -12.26 1.96 20.58
CA ASP A 117 -12.22 2.58 21.92
C ASP A 117 -10.79 2.90 22.40
N GLU A 118 -9.86 3.13 21.44
CA GLU A 118 -8.48 3.50 21.76
C GLU A 118 -8.43 4.94 22.28
N ILE A 119 -7.83 5.16 23.45
CA ILE A 119 -7.71 6.50 24.03
C ILE A 119 -6.53 7.24 23.38
N LEU A 120 -6.82 8.33 22.68
CA LEU A 120 -5.79 9.23 22.17
C LEU A 120 -5.23 10.10 23.30
N SER A 121 -3.93 9.95 23.58
CA SER A 121 -3.25 10.84 24.52
C SER A 121 -3.13 12.25 23.92
N LEU A 122 -2.98 13.28 24.79
CA LEU A 122 -2.74 14.65 24.33
C LEU A 122 -1.51 14.74 23.42
N LYS A 123 -0.47 13.97 23.71
CA LYS A 123 0.73 13.87 22.87
C LYS A 123 0.40 13.35 21.47
N SER A 124 -0.47 12.35 21.36
CA SER A 124 -0.93 11.81 20.07
C SER A 124 -1.71 12.84 19.26
N ILE A 125 -2.60 13.61 19.94
CA ILE A 125 -3.37 14.68 19.27
C ILE A 125 -2.43 15.77 18.73
N ILE A 126 -1.46 16.22 19.52
CA ILE A 126 -0.45 17.18 19.07
C ILE A 126 0.35 16.63 17.87
N ALA A 127 0.81 15.38 17.94
CA ALA A 127 1.54 14.74 16.85
C ALA A 127 0.71 14.66 15.57
N ILE A 128 -0.59 14.37 15.66
CA ILE A 128 -1.55 14.37 14.54
C ILE A 128 -1.60 15.78 13.90
N LEU A 129 -1.80 16.81 14.70
CA LEU A 129 -1.91 18.19 14.22
C LEU A 129 -0.60 18.65 13.54
N VAL A 130 0.55 18.35 14.13
CA VAL A 130 1.87 18.66 13.55
C VAL A 130 2.06 17.92 12.24
N SER A 131 1.72 16.64 12.14
CA SER A 131 1.83 15.84 10.92
C SER A 131 0.94 16.39 9.81
N LEU A 132 -0.33 16.70 10.10
CA LEU A 132 -1.25 17.26 9.12
C LEU A 132 -0.79 18.64 8.62
N SER A 133 -0.33 19.52 9.51
CA SER A 133 0.18 20.84 9.13
C SER A 133 1.44 20.70 8.25
N GLY A 134 2.35 19.78 8.57
CA GLY A 134 3.52 19.49 7.75
C GLY A 134 3.16 19.02 6.33
N ILE A 135 2.15 18.14 6.19
CA ILE A 135 1.66 17.68 4.89
C ILE A 135 1.10 18.86 4.07
N VAL A 136 0.26 19.69 4.70
CA VAL A 136 -0.34 20.86 4.04
C VAL A 136 0.76 21.84 3.57
N ILE A 137 1.73 22.17 4.42
CA ILE A 137 2.85 23.06 4.08
C ILE A 137 3.69 22.46 2.93
N ALA A 138 3.94 21.15 2.94
CA ALA A 138 4.75 20.50 1.91
C ALA A 138 4.05 20.43 0.54
N ILE A 139 2.71 20.42 0.49
CA ILE A 139 1.93 20.39 -0.76
C ILE A 139 1.61 21.80 -1.24
N ALA A 140 1.51 22.77 -0.34
CA ALA A 140 1.19 24.14 -0.66
C ALA A 140 2.38 24.88 -1.32
N ASP A 141 2.09 25.79 -2.24
CA ASP A 141 3.06 26.74 -2.78
C ASP A 141 3.40 27.82 -1.72
N ARG A 142 4.46 28.65 -1.97
CA ARG A 142 4.86 29.80 -1.13
C ARG A 142 3.71 30.75 -0.78
N ARG A 143 2.63 30.74 -1.59
CA ARG A 143 1.39 31.50 -1.35
C ARG A 143 0.28 30.67 -0.69
N LEU A 144 0.61 29.53 -0.10
CA LEU A 144 -0.31 28.55 0.48
C LEU A 144 -1.43 28.09 -0.49
N LYS A 145 -1.16 28.15 -1.79
CA LYS A 145 -2.09 27.66 -2.82
C LYS A 145 -1.71 26.25 -3.24
N ILE A 146 -2.66 25.34 -3.19
CA ILE A 146 -2.50 23.97 -3.69
C ILE A 146 -2.61 23.99 -5.21
N ARG A 147 -1.48 23.82 -5.91
CA ARG A 147 -1.40 23.82 -7.37
C ARG A 147 -1.38 22.44 -8.00
N VAL A 148 -1.94 21.45 -7.33
CA VAL A 148 -2.03 20.08 -7.84
C VAL A 148 -3.47 19.73 -8.21
N PRO A 149 -3.70 18.91 -9.25
CA PRO A 149 -5.05 18.52 -9.65
C PRO A 149 -5.82 17.87 -8.50
N ALA A 150 -7.00 18.40 -8.16
CA ALA A 150 -7.85 17.89 -7.07
C ALA A 150 -8.15 16.38 -7.24
N LYS A 151 -8.36 15.92 -8.47
CA LYS A 151 -8.56 14.50 -8.79
C LYS A 151 -7.40 13.62 -8.31
N GLY A 152 -6.16 14.08 -8.47
CA GLY A 152 -4.97 13.36 -8.02
C GLY A 152 -4.88 13.30 -6.50
N LEU A 153 -5.20 14.41 -5.81
CA LEU A 153 -5.25 14.48 -4.35
C LEU A 153 -6.34 13.57 -3.77
N LEU A 154 -7.55 13.60 -4.35
CA LEU A 154 -8.66 12.72 -3.93
C LEU A 154 -8.29 11.24 -4.09
N LEU A 155 -7.62 10.88 -5.18
CA LEU A 155 -7.14 9.52 -5.39
C LEU A 155 -6.05 9.14 -4.36
N ALA A 156 -5.09 10.03 -4.09
CA ALA A 156 -4.07 9.78 -3.07
C ALA A 156 -4.70 9.63 -1.68
N PHE A 157 -5.67 10.47 -1.33
CA PHE A 157 -6.42 10.38 -0.08
C PHE A 157 -7.25 9.09 0.00
N GLY A 158 -7.92 8.70 -1.09
CA GLY A 158 -8.62 7.42 -1.20
C GLY A 158 -7.67 6.23 -1.00
N GLY A 159 -6.44 6.33 -1.54
CA GLY A 159 -5.36 5.37 -1.27
C GLY A 159 -4.99 5.31 0.21
N ALA A 160 -4.80 6.48 0.85
CA ALA A 160 -4.49 6.58 2.27
C ALA A 160 -5.60 6.00 3.17
N MET A 161 -6.86 6.29 2.85
CA MET A 161 -8.03 5.70 3.53
C MET A 161 -8.06 4.17 3.37
N GLY A 162 -7.88 3.67 2.14
CA GLY A 162 -7.83 2.23 1.89
C GLY A 162 -6.72 1.54 2.68
N GLN A 163 -5.53 2.13 2.74
CA GLN A 163 -4.42 1.60 3.53
C GLN A 163 -4.72 1.64 5.04
N ALA A 164 -5.26 2.75 5.55
CA ALA A 164 -5.59 2.88 6.97
C ALA A 164 -6.64 1.84 7.41
N ILE A 165 -7.74 1.72 6.66
CA ILE A 165 -8.78 0.72 6.93
C ILE A 165 -8.20 -0.69 6.78
N GLY A 166 -7.41 -0.93 5.73
CA GLY A 166 -6.73 -2.21 5.52
C GLY A 166 -5.83 -2.60 6.70
N LEU A 167 -5.07 -1.66 7.27
CA LEU A 167 -4.24 -1.91 8.46
C LEU A 167 -5.07 -2.27 9.69
N ILE A 168 -6.20 -1.57 9.92
CA ILE A 168 -7.11 -1.87 11.05
C ILE A 168 -7.72 -3.26 10.91
N LEU A 169 -8.19 -3.61 9.71
CA LEU A 169 -8.72 -4.95 9.43
C LEU A 169 -7.64 -6.02 9.62
N SER A 170 -6.40 -5.72 9.20
CA SER A 170 -5.25 -6.60 9.42
C SER A 170 -4.96 -6.76 10.93
N LYS A 171 -4.95 -5.67 11.70
CA LYS A 171 -4.75 -5.70 13.15
C LYS A 171 -5.81 -6.58 13.84
N LYS A 172 -7.07 -6.49 13.39
CA LYS A 172 -8.17 -7.32 13.90
C LYS A 172 -7.99 -8.79 13.56
N GLY A 173 -7.47 -9.11 12.39
CA GLY A 173 -7.34 -10.50 11.92
C GLY A 173 -6.06 -11.20 12.36
N ILE A 174 -4.98 -10.46 12.63
CA ILE A 174 -3.67 -11.05 12.83
C ILE A 174 -3.53 -11.72 14.21
N GLY A 175 -3.98 -11.06 15.31
CA GLY A 175 -3.75 -11.56 16.68
C GLY A 175 -2.26 -11.91 16.90
N ASP A 176 -2.00 -13.11 17.37
CA ASP A 176 -0.63 -13.67 17.56
C ASP A 176 -0.12 -14.42 16.31
N TYR A 177 -0.82 -14.30 15.18
CA TYR A 177 -0.45 -14.99 13.95
C TYR A 177 0.78 -14.37 13.31
N ASP A 178 1.58 -15.21 12.63
CA ASP A 178 2.81 -14.78 11.97
C ASP A 178 2.57 -13.68 10.92
N PRO A 179 3.28 -12.54 11.03
CA PRO A 179 3.09 -11.40 10.13
C PRO A 179 3.38 -11.69 8.65
N ILE A 180 4.31 -12.60 8.35
CA ILE A 180 4.67 -12.98 6.97
C ILE A 180 3.50 -13.78 6.37
N SER A 181 3.00 -14.76 7.09
CA SER A 181 1.82 -15.55 6.71
C SER A 181 0.58 -14.67 6.55
N ALA A 182 0.35 -13.75 7.48
CA ALA A 182 -0.76 -12.80 7.40
C ALA A 182 -0.67 -11.92 6.15
N THR A 183 0.54 -11.42 5.82
CA THR A 183 0.77 -10.61 4.63
C THR A 183 0.57 -11.41 3.35
N GLN A 184 0.96 -12.70 3.34
CA GLN A 184 0.73 -13.59 2.21
C GLN A 184 -0.77 -13.76 1.90
N ILE A 185 -1.61 -13.93 2.93
CA ILE A 185 -3.08 -13.98 2.77
C ILE A 185 -3.60 -12.67 2.17
N ARG A 186 -3.18 -11.53 2.69
CA ARG A 186 -3.59 -10.21 2.21
C ARG A 186 -3.25 -10.01 0.73
N ILE A 187 -2.03 -10.37 0.34
CA ILE A 187 -1.56 -10.26 -1.06
C ILE A 187 -2.36 -11.17 -1.98
N LEU A 188 -2.66 -12.39 -1.55
CA LEU A 188 -3.47 -13.33 -2.32
C LEU A 188 -4.83 -12.72 -2.67
N PHE A 189 -5.56 -12.19 -1.69
CA PHE A 189 -6.87 -11.58 -1.94
C PHE A 189 -6.78 -10.31 -2.80
N GLY A 190 -5.77 -9.47 -2.58
CA GLY A 190 -5.50 -8.32 -3.45
C GLY A 190 -5.24 -8.75 -4.88
N LEU A 191 -4.42 -9.78 -5.09
CA LEU A 191 -4.10 -10.34 -6.39
C LEU A 191 -5.33 -10.92 -7.10
N ILE A 192 -6.16 -11.71 -6.39
CA ILE A 192 -7.42 -12.24 -6.91
C ILE A 192 -8.32 -11.11 -7.39
N CYS A 193 -8.51 -10.04 -6.60
CA CYS A 193 -9.33 -8.90 -6.99
C CYS A 193 -8.78 -8.18 -8.24
N PHE A 194 -7.46 -8.00 -8.37
CA PHE A 194 -6.88 -7.45 -9.59
C PHE A 194 -7.09 -8.35 -10.80
N ILE A 195 -6.93 -9.66 -10.65
CA ILE A 195 -7.19 -10.64 -11.72
C ILE A 195 -8.65 -10.55 -12.17
N ILE A 196 -9.60 -10.57 -11.25
CA ILE A 196 -11.04 -10.44 -11.54
C ILE A 196 -11.30 -9.12 -12.29
N MET A 197 -10.78 -8.00 -11.79
CA MET A 197 -10.97 -6.69 -12.40
C MET A 197 -10.36 -6.62 -13.81
N ILE A 198 -9.14 -7.10 -14.02
CA ILE A 198 -8.48 -7.09 -15.32
C ILE A 198 -9.25 -7.96 -16.31
N THR A 199 -9.77 -9.10 -15.87
CA THR A 199 -10.59 -10.02 -16.68
C THR A 199 -11.92 -9.37 -17.04
N ALA A 200 -12.64 -8.80 -16.06
CA ALA A 200 -13.92 -8.12 -16.28
C ALA A 200 -13.78 -6.92 -17.24
N LEU A 201 -12.69 -6.17 -17.12
CA LEU A 201 -12.40 -5.03 -18.00
C LEU A 201 -11.76 -5.43 -19.33
N ARG A 202 -11.51 -6.73 -19.57
CA ARG A 202 -10.85 -7.28 -20.77
C ARG A 202 -9.49 -6.63 -21.05
N ARG A 203 -8.72 -6.30 -19.99
CA ARG A 203 -7.45 -5.56 -20.11
C ARG A 203 -6.20 -6.46 -20.15
N TRP A 204 -6.34 -7.76 -20.25
CA TRP A 204 -5.23 -8.70 -20.41
C TRP A 204 -4.28 -8.37 -21.57
N PRO A 205 -4.76 -7.90 -22.75
CA PRO A 205 -3.83 -7.50 -23.82
C PRO A 205 -2.84 -6.42 -23.39
N LYS A 206 -3.29 -5.40 -22.62
CA LYS A 206 -2.42 -4.35 -22.08
C LYS A 206 -1.41 -4.88 -21.07
N VAL A 207 -1.81 -5.83 -20.23
CA VAL A 207 -0.89 -6.48 -19.28
C VAL A 207 0.15 -7.31 -20.03
N LYS A 208 -0.26 -8.06 -21.06
CA LYS A 208 0.69 -8.82 -21.92
C LYS A 208 1.66 -7.90 -22.66
N GLU A 209 1.18 -6.76 -23.16
CA GLU A 209 2.02 -5.76 -23.81
C GLU A 209 3.04 -5.14 -22.85
N ALA A 210 2.66 -4.95 -21.57
CA ALA A 210 3.56 -4.47 -20.52
C ALA A 210 4.81 -5.34 -20.37
N PHE A 211 4.71 -6.67 -20.57
CA PHE A 211 5.86 -7.57 -20.51
C PHE A 211 6.85 -7.39 -21.66
N LYS A 212 6.47 -6.71 -22.76
CA LYS A 212 7.37 -6.37 -23.87
C LYS A 212 8.24 -5.16 -23.54
N ASP A 213 7.78 -4.26 -22.65
CA ASP A 213 8.58 -3.10 -22.21
C ASP A 213 9.57 -3.51 -21.11
N ARG A 214 10.78 -3.91 -21.55
CA ARG A 214 11.86 -4.31 -20.64
C ARG A 214 12.20 -3.24 -19.59
N SER A 215 12.06 -1.95 -19.94
CA SER A 215 12.37 -0.85 -19.03
C SER A 215 11.30 -0.69 -17.95
N GLY A 216 10.01 -0.84 -18.30
CA GLY A 216 8.90 -0.83 -17.37
C GLY A 216 8.96 -2.02 -16.41
N ILE A 217 9.21 -3.22 -16.95
CA ILE A 217 9.37 -4.44 -16.13
C ILE A 217 10.56 -4.31 -15.17
N ARG A 218 11.74 -3.87 -15.65
CA ARG A 218 12.91 -3.65 -14.78
C ARG A 218 12.58 -2.66 -13.66
N ALA A 219 11.89 -1.55 -13.96
CA ALA A 219 11.51 -0.58 -12.94
C ALA A 219 10.54 -1.18 -11.90
N VAL A 220 9.51 -1.92 -12.33
CA VAL A 220 8.60 -2.59 -11.39
C VAL A 220 9.33 -3.62 -10.55
N SER A 221 10.21 -4.43 -11.13
CA SER A 221 10.96 -5.43 -10.38
C SER A 221 11.86 -4.80 -9.32
N ILE A 222 12.64 -3.76 -9.68
CA ILE A 222 13.50 -3.05 -8.71
C ILE A 222 12.65 -2.42 -7.58
N GLY A 223 11.49 -1.85 -7.90
CA GLY A 223 10.60 -1.26 -6.89
C GLY A 223 9.90 -2.31 -6.02
N SER A 224 9.91 -3.59 -6.39
CA SER A 224 9.26 -4.68 -5.65
C SER A 224 10.23 -5.41 -4.68
N PHE A 225 11.53 -5.21 -4.83
CA PHE A 225 12.58 -5.65 -3.91
C PHE A 225 12.93 -4.56 -2.90
#